data_3b809862a440ac4c9f592587154a56e7
#
_entry.id   3b809862a440ac4c9f592587154a56e7
#
_cell.length_a   1.000
_cell.length_b   1.000
_cell.length_c   1.000
_cell.angle_alpha   90.00
_cell.angle_beta   90.00
_cell.angle_gamma   90.00
#
_symmetry.space_group_name_H-M   'P 1'
#
loop_
_entity.id
_entity.type
_entity.pdbx_description
1 polymer ?
#
loop_
_entity_poly.entity_id
_entity_poly.type
_entity_poly.pdbx_seq_one_letter_code
_entity_poly.pdbx_strand_id
1 'polypeptide(L)'
;MTLRFGFTPCPNDAFAFHALVHRLVPAPFEVEAVLLDIEELNQRAADAELELSKLSFGAAAAAGDRYRLLRSGAALGRGVGPLVVARDAGSLAGVAAGRIAVPGRETTAFLLLRLAAPALGDVVELRYDRILPAVVAGEVDAGLIIHESRFTYREHGLVAAADLGEWWEGETGLPVPLAGIFARSDLEPELVDAAEAAIRASVEYAFANPEASRDYVRSLSHELSDEVCAAHIALYVNEHSVDIGDEGLAAIDRLLGRAAAAA
;
A
#
# COMPACT_ATOMS: atom_id res chain seq x y z
N MET A 1 24.82 3.30 -13.75
CA MET A 1 23.55 2.59 -14.09
C MET A 1 22.44 3.27 -13.32
N THR A 2 21.29 3.51 -13.94
CA THR A 2 20.11 4.10 -13.29
C THR A 2 19.00 3.07 -13.23
N LEU A 3 18.34 2.92 -12.08
CA LEU A 3 17.15 2.10 -11.88
C LEU A 3 15.93 3.00 -11.73
N ARG A 4 14.87 2.73 -12.48
CA ARG A 4 13.57 3.38 -12.29
C ARG A 4 12.86 2.69 -11.13
N PHE A 5 12.55 3.47 -10.10
CA PHE A 5 11.90 2.98 -8.90
C PHE A 5 10.51 3.59 -8.77
N GLY A 6 9.48 2.77 -8.99
CA GLY A 6 8.08 3.14 -8.84
C GLY A 6 7.61 3.02 -7.39
N PHE A 7 7.09 4.11 -6.83
CA PHE A 7 6.45 4.12 -5.52
C PHE A 7 5.41 5.24 -5.42
N THR A 8 4.59 5.23 -4.37
CA THR A 8 3.50 6.20 -4.27
C THR A 8 3.97 7.54 -3.70
N PRO A 9 3.34 8.68 -4.07
CA PRO A 9 3.65 9.98 -3.49
C PRO A 9 3.14 10.13 -2.04
N CYS A 10 2.71 9.02 -1.40
CA CYS A 10 2.17 9.04 -0.04
C CYS A 10 3.25 9.32 1.01
N PRO A 11 2.88 9.87 2.18
CA PRO A 11 3.83 10.23 3.24
C PRO A 11 4.76 9.10 3.67
N ASN A 12 4.25 7.86 3.79
CA ASN A 12 5.04 6.70 4.21
C ASN A 12 6.15 6.34 3.22
N ASP A 13 5.86 6.34 1.90
CA ASP A 13 6.86 6.02 0.88
C ASP A 13 7.85 7.19 0.71
N ALA A 14 7.35 8.41 0.72
CA ALA A 14 8.20 9.60 0.69
C ALA A 14 9.18 9.62 1.87
N PHE A 15 8.72 9.27 3.08
CA PHE A 15 9.56 9.14 4.27
C PHE A 15 10.59 8.01 4.11
N ALA A 16 10.14 6.81 3.77
CA ALA A 16 10.97 5.60 3.72
C ALA A 16 12.06 5.67 2.65
N PHE A 17 11.75 6.24 1.47
CA PHE A 17 12.65 6.21 0.31
C PHE A 17 13.39 7.53 0.04
N HIS A 18 13.14 8.57 0.86
CA HIS A 18 13.80 9.87 0.77
C HIS A 18 15.32 9.74 0.66
N ALA A 19 15.95 9.00 1.57
CA ALA A 19 17.40 8.94 1.64
C ALA A 19 18.01 8.25 0.43
N LEU A 20 17.35 7.25 -0.13
CA LEU A 20 17.78 6.58 -1.36
C LEU A 20 17.64 7.52 -2.58
N VAL A 21 16.49 8.17 -2.74
CA VAL A 21 16.21 9.10 -3.86
C VAL A 21 17.17 10.29 -3.84
N HIS A 22 17.51 10.81 -2.67
CA HIS A 22 18.40 11.97 -2.50
C HIS A 22 19.87 11.59 -2.29
N ARG A 23 20.23 10.31 -2.49
CA ARG A 23 21.64 9.81 -2.40
C ARG A 23 22.29 10.06 -1.03
N LEU A 24 21.50 9.99 0.04
CA LEU A 24 21.98 10.13 1.43
C LEU A 24 22.47 8.81 2.01
N VAL A 25 22.22 7.70 1.30
CA VAL A 25 22.70 6.37 1.65
C VAL A 25 23.49 5.78 0.47
N PRO A 26 24.45 4.87 0.73
CA PRO A 26 25.23 4.24 -0.32
C PRO A 26 24.34 3.37 -1.24
N ALA A 27 24.53 3.53 -2.55
CA ALA A 27 24.00 2.64 -3.57
C ALA A 27 24.98 2.59 -4.75
N PRO A 28 25.24 1.43 -5.37
CA PRO A 28 26.11 1.33 -6.54
C PRO A 28 25.42 1.75 -7.85
N PHE A 29 24.22 2.29 -7.77
CA PHE A 29 23.37 2.75 -8.86
C PHE A 29 22.71 4.10 -8.51
N GLU A 30 22.20 4.77 -9.50
CA GLU A 30 21.33 5.93 -9.35
C GLU A 30 19.86 5.49 -9.36
N VAL A 31 19.00 6.24 -8.68
CA VAL A 31 17.55 6.01 -8.70
C VAL A 31 16.86 7.15 -9.44
N GLU A 32 16.01 6.78 -10.40
CA GLU A 32 15.01 7.64 -10.98
C GLU A 32 13.65 7.31 -10.33
N ALA A 33 13.14 8.20 -9.49
CA ALA A 33 11.86 8.03 -8.83
C ALA A 33 10.70 8.20 -9.82
N VAL A 34 9.83 7.20 -9.90
CA VAL A 34 8.60 7.22 -10.71
C VAL A 34 7.41 7.21 -9.75
N LEU A 35 6.81 8.39 -9.54
CA LEU A 35 5.74 8.59 -8.58
C LEU A 35 4.37 8.36 -9.23
N LEU A 36 3.68 7.30 -8.83
CA LEU A 36 2.40 6.88 -9.39
C LEU A 36 1.45 6.40 -8.29
N ASP A 37 0.16 6.37 -8.60
CA ASP A 37 -0.83 5.69 -7.76
C ASP A 37 -0.53 4.19 -7.67
N ILE A 38 -0.92 3.56 -6.55
CA ILE A 38 -0.61 2.14 -6.31
C ILE A 38 -1.27 1.23 -7.34
N GLU A 39 -2.49 1.54 -7.79
CA GLU A 39 -3.17 0.73 -8.82
C GLU A 39 -2.49 0.88 -10.18
N GLU A 40 -1.99 2.08 -10.51
CA GLU A 40 -1.22 2.30 -11.74
C GLU A 40 0.11 1.53 -11.70
N LEU A 41 0.79 1.48 -10.55
CA LEU A 41 1.99 0.65 -10.38
C LEU A 41 1.67 -0.84 -10.54
N ASN A 42 0.56 -1.31 -9.95
CA ASN A 42 0.10 -2.69 -10.08
C ASN A 42 -0.15 -3.06 -11.55
N GLN A 43 -0.83 -2.19 -12.30
CA GLN A 43 -1.12 -2.40 -13.72
C GLN A 43 0.17 -2.45 -14.57
N ARG A 44 1.13 -1.53 -14.33
CA ARG A 44 2.42 -1.52 -15.05
C ARG A 44 3.30 -2.73 -14.74
N ALA A 45 3.10 -3.40 -13.61
CA ALA A 45 3.82 -4.61 -13.28
C ALA A 45 3.55 -5.77 -14.25
N ALA A 46 2.37 -5.79 -14.89
CA ALA A 46 2.05 -6.79 -15.90
C ALA A 46 2.99 -6.74 -17.11
N ASP A 47 3.52 -5.56 -17.44
CA ASP A 47 4.45 -5.35 -18.57
C ASP A 47 5.92 -5.27 -18.11
N ALA A 48 6.19 -5.43 -16.80
CA ALA A 48 7.51 -5.34 -16.18
C ALA A 48 8.27 -4.05 -16.55
N GLU A 49 7.57 -2.92 -16.58
CA GLU A 49 8.12 -1.65 -17.08
C GLU A 49 9.25 -1.10 -16.20
N LEU A 50 9.15 -1.26 -14.88
CA LEU A 50 10.07 -0.66 -13.91
C LEU A 50 11.05 -1.69 -13.36
N GLU A 51 12.29 -1.27 -13.10
CA GLU A 51 13.32 -2.12 -12.50
C GLU A 51 12.99 -2.47 -11.05
N LEU A 52 12.50 -1.48 -10.29
CA LEU A 52 11.98 -1.63 -8.94
C LEU A 52 10.58 -1.04 -8.88
N SER A 53 9.64 -1.72 -8.25
CA SER A 53 8.27 -1.21 -8.10
C SER A 53 7.68 -1.59 -6.75
N LYS A 54 6.98 -0.65 -6.14
CA LYS A 54 6.03 -0.97 -5.09
C LYS A 54 4.81 -1.61 -5.71
N LEU A 55 4.41 -2.77 -5.21
CA LEU A 55 3.22 -3.47 -5.66
C LEU A 55 2.36 -3.90 -4.47
N SER A 56 1.06 -3.84 -4.66
CA SER A 56 0.13 -4.50 -3.75
C SER A 56 0.36 -6.01 -3.75
N PHE A 57 0.28 -6.67 -2.58
CA PHE A 57 0.33 -8.14 -2.56
C PHE A 57 -0.86 -8.76 -3.32
N GLY A 58 -1.99 -8.04 -3.45
CA GLY A 58 -3.09 -8.44 -4.32
C GLY A 58 -2.68 -8.58 -5.79
N ALA A 59 -1.79 -7.72 -6.28
CA ALA A 59 -1.26 -7.74 -7.65
C ALA A 59 -0.12 -8.74 -7.86
N ALA A 60 0.50 -9.26 -6.79
CA ALA A 60 1.70 -10.10 -6.91
C ALA A 60 1.48 -11.35 -7.78
N ALA A 61 0.29 -11.96 -7.73
CA ALA A 61 -0.05 -13.11 -8.57
C ALA A 61 -0.10 -12.73 -10.07
N ALA A 62 -0.61 -11.56 -10.42
CA ALA A 62 -0.65 -11.07 -11.80
C ALA A 62 0.73 -10.66 -12.31
N ALA A 63 1.60 -10.14 -11.44
CA ALA A 63 3.00 -9.87 -11.76
C ALA A 63 3.78 -11.16 -12.07
N GLY A 64 3.39 -12.29 -11.45
CA GLY A 64 3.97 -13.62 -11.71
C GLY A 64 5.48 -13.63 -11.49
N ASP A 65 6.18 -14.43 -12.33
CA ASP A 65 7.64 -14.59 -12.26
C ASP A 65 8.43 -13.40 -12.79
N ARG A 66 7.76 -12.32 -13.25
CA ARG A 66 8.44 -11.12 -13.76
C ARG A 66 9.07 -10.27 -12.67
N TYR A 67 8.60 -10.42 -11.44
CA TYR A 67 9.09 -9.70 -10.27
C TYR A 67 9.35 -10.65 -9.11
N ARG A 68 10.34 -10.29 -8.29
CA ARG A 68 10.64 -10.95 -7.02
C ARG A 68 10.52 -9.96 -5.87
N LEU A 69 9.90 -10.40 -4.78
CA LEU A 69 9.73 -9.61 -3.57
C LEU A 69 11.09 -9.36 -2.90
N LEU A 70 11.34 -8.10 -2.51
CA LEU A 70 12.43 -7.71 -1.62
C LEU A 70 11.95 -7.75 -0.17
N ARG A 71 12.87 -8.04 0.76
CA ARG A 71 12.53 -8.09 2.18
C ARG A 71 12.41 -6.71 2.85
N SER A 72 12.85 -5.64 2.19
CA SER A 72 12.84 -4.28 2.73
C SER A 72 11.86 -3.38 1.98
N GLY A 73 11.33 -2.36 2.65
CA GLY A 73 10.43 -1.36 2.07
C GLY A 73 8.95 -1.73 2.09
N ALA A 74 8.56 -2.82 2.76
CA ALA A 74 7.17 -3.25 2.81
C ALA A 74 6.29 -2.32 3.66
N ALA A 75 5.03 -2.17 3.24
CA ALA A 75 3.93 -1.65 4.04
C ALA A 75 3.12 -2.83 4.57
N LEU A 76 3.37 -3.19 5.82
CA LEU A 76 2.80 -4.33 6.50
C LEU A 76 2.76 -4.03 7.99
N GLY A 77 1.72 -4.47 8.71
CA GLY A 77 1.65 -4.23 10.14
C GLY A 77 0.29 -4.55 10.74
N ARG A 78 0.10 -4.16 12.00
CA ARG A 78 -1.17 -4.31 12.72
C ARG A 78 -1.90 -2.99 12.78
N GLY A 79 -3.24 -3.03 12.68
CA GLY A 79 -4.08 -1.84 12.66
C GLY A 79 -3.97 -1.00 11.38
N VAL A 80 -3.33 -1.51 10.33
CA VAL A 80 -3.04 -0.79 9.07
C VAL A 80 -4.04 -1.05 7.95
N GLY A 81 -5.11 -1.81 8.21
CA GLY A 81 -6.03 -2.30 7.19
C GLY A 81 -6.85 -1.21 6.50
N PRO A 82 -7.37 -1.50 5.30
CA PRO A 82 -8.33 -0.63 4.63
C PRO A 82 -9.67 -0.63 5.37
N LEU A 83 -10.42 0.48 5.23
CA LEU A 83 -11.76 0.62 5.82
C LEU A 83 -12.83 0.59 4.74
N VAL A 84 -13.96 -0.03 5.05
CA VAL A 84 -15.20 0.18 4.31
C VAL A 84 -16.00 1.26 5.02
N VAL A 85 -16.28 2.38 4.33
CA VAL A 85 -17.00 3.53 4.88
C VAL A 85 -18.31 3.75 4.14
N ALA A 86 -19.31 4.28 4.87
CA ALA A 86 -20.62 4.62 4.33
C ALA A 86 -21.17 5.87 5.02
N ARG A 87 -22.28 6.42 4.50
CA ARG A 87 -22.99 7.56 5.11
C ARG A 87 -23.65 7.18 6.43
N ASP A 88 -24.17 5.97 6.51
CA ASP A 88 -24.87 5.47 7.69
C ASP A 88 -24.23 4.17 8.20
N ALA A 89 -24.41 3.90 9.50
CA ALA A 89 -23.93 2.66 10.10
C ALA A 89 -24.68 1.45 9.49
N GLY A 90 -23.89 0.45 9.10
CA GLY A 90 -24.40 -0.78 8.49
C GLY A 90 -23.43 -1.94 8.70
N SER A 91 -23.89 -3.17 8.44
CA SER A 91 -22.99 -4.31 8.41
C SER A 91 -22.19 -4.32 7.12
N LEU A 92 -20.97 -4.88 7.15
CA LEU A 92 -20.16 -5.07 5.95
C LEU A 92 -20.94 -5.73 4.81
N ALA A 93 -21.66 -6.82 5.11
CA ALA A 93 -22.45 -7.52 4.11
C ALA A 93 -23.55 -6.63 3.48
N GLY A 94 -24.21 -5.79 4.30
CA GLY A 94 -25.26 -4.88 3.82
C GLY A 94 -24.72 -3.80 2.90
N VAL A 95 -23.64 -3.12 3.29
CA VAL A 95 -23.05 -2.05 2.46
C VAL A 95 -22.32 -2.58 1.23
N ALA A 96 -21.71 -3.75 1.31
CA ALA A 96 -20.99 -4.39 0.21
C ALA A 96 -21.93 -4.98 -0.86
N ALA A 97 -23.19 -5.26 -0.53
CA ALA A 97 -24.20 -5.71 -1.48
C ALA A 97 -24.74 -4.58 -2.38
N GLY A 98 -24.53 -3.33 -2.01
CA GLY A 98 -24.87 -2.13 -2.80
C GLY A 98 -23.81 -1.80 -3.84
N ARG A 99 -23.79 -0.53 -4.25
CA ARG A 99 -22.76 0.03 -5.14
C ARG A 99 -21.58 0.52 -4.32
N ILE A 100 -20.42 -0.12 -4.48
CA ILE A 100 -19.20 0.17 -3.69
C ILE A 100 -18.07 0.69 -4.57
N ALA A 101 -17.46 1.83 -4.19
CA ALA A 101 -16.26 2.32 -4.82
C ALA A 101 -15.01 1.66 -4.23
N VAL A 102 -14.07 1.27 -5.08
CA VAL A 102 -12.80 0.65 -4.69
C VAL A 102 -11.62 1.37 -5.35
N PRO A 103 -10.44 1.40 -4.72
CA PRO A 103 -9.28 2.14 -5.23
C PRO A 103 -8.58 1.47 -6.42
N GLY A 104 -8.95 0.25 -6.74
CA GLY A 104 -8.42 -0.55 -7.84
C GLY A 104 -8.62 -2.04 -7.56
N ARG A 105 -8.78 -2.83 -8.62
CA ARG A 105 -9.06 -4.28 -8.53
C ARG A 105 -7.82 -5.11 -8.24
N GLU A 106 -6.64 -4.57 -8.50
CA GLU A 106 -5.36 -5.23 -8.20
C GLU A 106 -4.84 -4.91 -6.80
N THR A 107 -5.53 -4.00 -6.05
CA THR A 107 -5.10 -3.63 -4.69
C THR A 107 -5.31 -4.77 -3.69
N THR A 108 -4.45 -4.86 -2.69
CA THR A 108 -4.67 -5.74 -1.53
C THR A 108 -5.94 -5.35 -0.78
N ALA A 109 -6.30 -4.06 -0.79
CA ALA A 109 -7.55 -3.59 -0.20
C ALA A 109 -8.77 -4.28 -0.81
N PHE A 110 -8.84 -4.35 -2.14
CA PHE A 110 -9.93 -5.03 -2.83
C PHE A 110 -9.90 -6.54 -2.62
N LEU A 111 -8.72 -7.16 -2.58
CA LEU A 111 -8.59 -8.58 -2.25
C LEU A 111 -9.15 -8.88 -0.85
N LEU A 112 -8.79 -8.08 0.16
CA LEU A 112 -9.31 -8.24 1.52
C LEU A 112 -10.84 -8.06 1.57
N LEU A 113 -11.39 -7.08 0.83
CA LEU A 113 -12.84 -6.90 0.72
C LEU A 113 -13.53 -8.13 0.14
N ARG A 114 -13.00 -8.69 -0.95
CA ARG A 114 -13.55 -9.92 -1.56
C ARG A 114 -13.52 -11.13 -0.62
N LEU A 115 -12.47 -11.24 0.18
CA LEU A 115 -12.34 -12.33 1.16
C LEU A 115 -13.30 -12.15 2.34
N ALA A 116 -13.51 -10.91 2.81
CA ALA A 116 -14.40 -10.60 3.93
C ALA A 116 -15.88 -10.55 3.53
N ALA A 117 -16.17 -10.15 2.30
CA ALA A 117 -17.52 -10.04 1.75
C ALA A 117 -17.59 -10.65 0.35
N PRO A 118 -17.72 -11.98 0.22
CA PRO A 118 -17.70 -12.65 -1.10
C PRO A 118 -18.87 -12.27 -2.02
N ALA A 119 -19.99 -11.81 -1.45
CA ALA A 119 -21.17 -11.38 -2.20
C ALA A 119 -21.14 -9.85 -2.38
N LEU A 120 -20.29 -9.37 -3.29
CA LEU A 120 -20.24 -7.95 -3.67
C LEU A 120 -21.36 -7.62 -4.68
N GLY A 121 -21.93 -6.40 -4.53
CA GLY A 121 -22.84 -5.82 -5.51
C GLY A 121 -22.12 -5.19 -6.71
N ASP A 122 -22.50 -3.96 -7.07
CA ASP A 122 -21.88 -3.21 -8.16
C ASP A 122 -20.55 -2.57 -7.68
N VAL A 123 -19.42 -2.98 -8.27
CA VAL A 123 -18.08 -2.51 -7.92
C VAL A 123 -17.61 -1.48 -8.94
N VAL A 124 -17.37 -0.26 -8.48
CA VAL A 124 -16.88 0.87 -9.27
C VAL A 124 -15.44 1.19 -8.89
N GLU A 125 -14.54 1.23 -9.86
CA GLU A 125 -13.17 1.67 -9.63
C GLU A 125 -13.07 3.20 -9.69
N LEU A 126 -12.50 3.79 -8.63
CA LEU A 126 -12.21 5.21 -8.54
C LEU A 126 -10.80 5.39 -7.98
N ARG A 127 -10.08 6.40 -8.46
CA ARG A 127 -8.83 6.78 -7.80
C ARG A 127 -9.11 7.07 -6.32
N TYR A 128 -8.22 6.66 -5.42
CA TYR A 128 -8.46 6.62 -3.97
C TYR A 128 -8.99 7.95 -3.39
N ASP A 129 -8.51 9.10 -3.88
CA ASP A 129 -8.92 10.45 -3.45
C ASP A 129 -10.35 10.84 -3.89
N ARG A 130 -10.94 10.11 -4.86
CA ARG A 130 -12.30 10.33 -5.35
C ARG A 130 -13.34 9.51 -4.60
N ILE A 131 -12.92 8.53 -3.80
CA ILE A 131 -13.84 7.60 -3.12
C ILE A 131 -14.66 8.33 -2.04
N LEU A 132 -14.01 9.07 -1.12
CA LEU A 132 -14.75 9.80 -0.08
C LEU A 132 -15.76 10.79 -0.67
N PRO A 133 -15.39 11.65 -1.65
CA PRO A 133 -16.36 12.53 -2.32
C PRO A 133 -17.54 11.79 -2.94
N ALA A 134 -17.32 10.65 -3.60
CA ALA A 134 -18.38 9.88 -4.23
C ALA A 134 -19.37 9.29 -3.20
N VAL A 135 -18.87 8.81 -2.04
CA VAL A 135 -19.74 8.33 -0.94
C VAL A 135 -20.56 9.48 -0.36
N VAL A 136 -19.93 10.62 -0.09
CA VAL A 136 -20.62 11.83 0.43
C VAL A 136 -21.71 12.30 -0.53
N ALA A 137 -21.42 12.35 -1.82
CA ALA A 137 -22.38 12.76 -2.85
C ALA A 137 -23.52 11.74 -3.09
N GLY A 138 -23.40 10.52 -2.55
CA GLY A 138 -24.38 9.45 -2.78
C GLY A 138 -24.30 8.82 -4.18
N GLU A 139 -23.18 9.00 -4.89
CA GLU A 139 -22.91 8.35 -6.17
C GLU A 139 -22.67 6.85 -6.00
N VAL A 140 -22.18 6.46 -4.82
CA VAL A 140 -22.02 5.08 -4.36
C VAL A 140 -22.57 4.94 -2.94
N ASP A 141 -22.92 3.71 -2.55
CA ASP A 141 -23.48 3.41 -1.23
C ASP A 141 -22.37 3.33 -0.17
N ALA A 142 -21.19 2.81 -0.59
CA ALA A 142 -20.02 2.65 0.27
C ALA A 142 -18.73 2.89 -0.50
N GLY A 143 -17.63 3.08 0.24
CA GLY A 143 -16.29 3.22 -0.31
C GLY A 143 -15.26 2.40 0.44
N LEU A 144 -14.40 1.71 -0.28
CA LEU A 144 -13.21 1.06 0.26
C LEU A 144 -12.07 2.07 0.25
N ILE A 145 -11.69 2.57 1.41
CA ILE A 145 -10.67 3.62 1.54
C ILE A 145 -9.32 3.08 2.00
N ILE A 146 -8.28 3.71 1.49
CA ILE A 146 -6.87 3.44 1.79
C ILE A 146 -6.15 4.76 2.09
N HIS A 147 -4.86 4.69 2.38
CA HIS A 147 -3.98 5.84 2.57
C HIS A 147 -4.49 6.80 3.67
N GLU A 148 -4.33 8.11 3.46
CA GLU A 148 -4.71 9.17 4.40
C GLU A 148 -6.21 9.26 4.65
N SER A 149 -7.04 8.77 3.75
CA SER A 149 -8.50 8.76 3.92
C SER A 149 -8.95 8.03 5.20
N ARG A 150 -8.13 7.08 5.70
CA ARG A 150 -8.36 6.41 7.00
C ARG A 150 -8.39 7.40 8.18
N PHE A 151 -7.69 8.51 8.09
CA PHE A 151 -7.61 9.51 9.16
C PHE A 151 -8.67 10.59 9.04
N THR A 152 -9.19 10.84 7.81
CA THR A 152 -10.02 12.01 7.49
C THR A 152 -11.49 11.69 7.23
N TYR A 153 -11.89 10.43 7.00
CA TYR A 153 -13.27 10.08 6.60
C TYR A 153 -14.34 10.60 7.57
N ARG A 154 -14.05 10.69 8.88
CA ARG A 154 -15.01 11.19 9.88
C ARG A 154 -15.29 12.69 9.72
N GLU A 155 -14.34 13.45 9.23
CA GLU A 155 -14.50 14.89 8.94
C GLU A 155 -15.51 15.12 7.81
N HIS A 156 -15.70 14.09 6.96
CA HIS A 156 -16.69 14.07 5.90
C HIS A 156 -18.07 13.53 6.36
N GLY A 157 -18.25 13.29 7.66
CA GLY A 157 -19.50 12.76 8.21
C GLY A 157 -19.75 11.29 7.91
N LEU A 158 -18.73 10.56 7.46
CA LEU A 158 -18.84 9.13 7.15
C LEU A 158 -18.53 8.26 8.37
N VAL A 159 -19.05 7.04 8.36
CA VAL A 159 -18.83 6.03 9.39
C VAL A 159 -18.16 4.79 8.80
N ALA A 160 -17.31 4.13 9.60
CA ALA A 160 -16.74 2.85 9.21
C ALA A 160 -17.77 1.74 9.40
N ALA A 161 -18.11 1.05 8.33
CA ALA A 161 -18.94 -0.16 8.36
C ALA A 161 -18.09 -1.40 8.70
N ALA A 162 -16.81 -1.40 8.33
CA ALA A 162 -15.84 -2.43 8.69
C ALA A 162 -14.40 -1.91 8.63
N ASP A 163 -13.54 -2.45 9.51
CA ASP A 163 -12.09 -2.43 9.39
C ASP A 163 -11.62 -3.80 8.88
N LEU A 164 -11.11 -3.85 7.65
CA LEU A 164 -10.68 -5.10 7.04
C LEU A 164 -9.34 -5.58 7.62
N GLY A 165 -8.60 -4.71 8.28
CA GLY A 165 -7.41 -5.09 9.04
C GLY A 165 -7.78 -5.82 10.31
N GLU A 166 -8.71 -5.28 11.12
CA GLU A 166 -9.24 -5.97 12.30
C GLU A 166 -9.85 -7.33 11.93
N TRP A 167 -10.59 -7.38 10.83
CA TRP A 167 -11.12 -8.64 10.32
C TRP A 167 -10.00 -9.64 9.99
N TRP A 168 -8.97 -9.22 9.24
CA TRP A 168 -7.85 -10.08 8.86
C TRP A 168 -7.07 -10.58 10.07
N GLU A 169 -6.73 -9.69 10.99
CA GLU A 169 -6.02 -10.03 12.23
C GLU A 169 -6.83 -10.99 13.11
N GLY A 170 -8.15 -10.79 13.21
CA GLY A 170 -9.06 -11.69 13.94
C GLY A 170 -9.13 -13.09 13.32
N GLU A 171 -9.13 -13.19 12.00
CA GLU A 171 -9.21 -14.46 11.26
C GLU A 171 -7.90 -15.23 11.21
N THR A 172 -6.76 -14.54 11.26
CA THR A 172 -5.45 -15.15 10.98
C THR A 172 -4.47 -15.06 12.16
N GLY A 173 -4.64 -14.10 13.04
CA GLY A 173 -3.66 -13.74 14.07
C GLY A 173 -2.42 -13.03 13.51
N LEU A 174 -2.33 -12.83 12.18
CA LEU A 174 -1.16 -12.28 11.48
C LEU A 174 -1.34 -10.80 11.17
N PRO A 175 -0.24 -10.02 11.01
CA PRO A 175 -0.30 -8.64 10.55
C PRO A 175 -0.90 -8.55 9.14
N VAL A 176 -1.38 -7.35 8.76
CA VAL A 176 -1.98 -7.11 7.44
C VAL A 176 -0.87 -6.83 6.42
N PRO A 177 -0.67 -7.68 5.40
CA PRO A 177 0.28 -7.40 4.34
C PRO A 177 -0.41 -6.55 3.26
N LEU A 178 0.02 -5.30 3.07
CA LEU A 178 -0.59 -4.37 2.10
C LEU A 178 0.17 -4.32 0.78
N ALA A 179 1.46 -3.99 0.85
CA ALA A 179 2.32 -3.83 -0.33
C ALA A 179 3.78 -4.13 0.02
N GLY A 180 4.56 -4.52 -0.97
CA GLY A 180 6.01 -4.71 -0.86
C GLY A 180 6.76 -4.02 -1.99
N ILE A 181 8.09 -4.01 -1.90
CA ILE A 181 8.94 -3.61 -3.00
C ILE A 181 9.39 -4.86 -3.75
N PHE A 182 9.27 -4.78 -5.05
CA PHE A 182 9.59 -5.87 -5.95
C PHE A 182 10.67 -5.42 -6.94
N ALA A 183 11.63 -6.30 -7.17
CA ALA A 183 12.65 -6.13 -8.19
C ALA A 183 12.32 -6.97 -9.42
N ARG A 184 12.52 -6.42 -10.62
CA ARG A 184 12.31 -7.15 -11.86
C ARG A 184 13.25 -8.36 -11.93
N SER A 185 12.71 -9.51 -12.31
CA SER A 185 13.41 -10.82 -12.18
C SER A 185 14.58 -11.02 -13.14
N ASP A 186 14.67 -10.21 -14.21
CA ASP A 186 15.78 -10.21 -15.17
C ASP A 186 17.00 -9.39 -14.73
N LEU A 187 16.92 -8.72 -13.58
CA LEU A 187 18.07 -8.01 -13.00
C LEU A 187 19.07 -9.02 -12.44
N GLU A 188 20.37 -8.68 -12.58
CA GLU A 188 21.46 -9.48 -12.01
C GLU A 188 21.28 -9.63 -10.49
N PRO A 189 21.54 -10.81 -9.91
CA PRO A 189 21.33 -11.05 -8.48
C PRO A 189 22.06 -10.05 -7.59
N GLU A 190 23.30 -9.70 -7.92
CA GLU A 190 24.12 -8.74 -7.17
C GLU A 190 23.51 -7.34 -7.16
N LEU A 191 22.82 -6.96 -8.24
CA LEU A 191 22.12 -5.69 -8.33
C LEU A 191 20.86 -5.68 -7.47
N VAL A 192 20.15 -6.81 -7.43
CA VAL A 192 18.95 -6.96 -6.57
C VAL A 192 19.35 -6.93 -5.09
N ASP A 193 20.42 -7.62 -4.70
CA ASP A 193 20.94 -7.60 -3.34
C ASP A 193 21.37 -6.17 -2.94
N ALA A 194 22.03 -5.46 -3.87
CA ALA A 194 22.42 -4.06 -3.65
C ALA A 194 21.19 -3.13 -3.54
N ALA A 195 20.14 -3.38 -4.32
CA ALA A 195 18.89 -2.61 -4.25
C ALA A 195 18.17 -2.83 -2.92
N GLU A 196 18.07 -4.08 -2.47
CA GLU A 196 17.50 -4.41 -1.16
C GLU A 196 18.29 -3.75 -0.02
N ALA A 197 19.62 -3.84 -0.04
CA ALA A 197 20.47 -3.21 0.96
C ALA A 197 20.31 -1.68 0.99
N ALA A 198 20.19 -1.05 -0.18
CA ALA A 198 20.02 0.40 -0.29
C ALA A 198 18.63 0.86 0.19
N ILE A 199 17.57 0.11 -0.11
CA ILE A 199 16.20 0.35 0.41
C ILE A 199 16.20 0.23 1.94
N ARG A 200 16.77 -0.85 2.48
CA ARG A 200 16.92 -1.05 3.93
C ARG A 200 17.65 0.13 4.58
N ALA A 201 18.80 0.52 4.05
CA ALA A 201 19.57 1.66 4.56
C ALA A 201 18.76 2.97 4.49
N SER A 202 17.92 3.15 3.48
CA SER A 202 17.04 4.33 3.37
C SER A 202 15.99 4.36 4.49
N VAL A 203 15.33 3.23 4.78
CA VAL A 203 14.36 3.13 5.88
C VAL A 203 15.03 3.34 7.23
N GLU A 204 16.20 2.72 7.47
CA GLU A 204 16.97 2.91 8.69
C GLU A 204 17.43 4.37 8.87
N TYR A 205 17.87 5.02 7.78
CA TYR A 205 18.22 6.43 7.78
C TYR A 205 17.01 7.31 8.16
N ALA A 206 15.82 7.00 7.61
CA ALA A 206 14.60 7.73 7.91
C ALA A 206 14.23 7.64 9.40
N PHE A 207 14.36 6.47 10.02
CA PHE A 207 14.17 6.31 11.46
C PHE A 207 15.19 7.08 12.30
N ALA A 208 16.46 7.07 11.88
CA ALA A 208 17.51 7.79 12.59
C ALA A 208 17.45 9.31 12.42
N ASN A 209 16.83 9.80 11.33
CA ASN A 209 16.77 11.20 10.94
C ASN A 209 15.36 11.60 10.46
N PRO A 210 14.31 11.52 11.30
CA PRO A 210 12.92 11.65 10.86
C PRO A 210 12.60 13.01 10.24
N GLU A 211 13.29 14.09 10.63
CA GLU A 211 13.09 15.42 10.09
C GLU A 211 13.74 15.62 8.70
N ALA A 212 14.68 14.76 8.30
CA ALA A 212 15.41 14.94 7.04
C ALA A 212 14.50 14.82 5.79
N SER A 213 13.42 14.05 5.87
CA SER A 213 12.47 13.85 4.78
C SER A 213 11.32 14.85 4.75
N ARG A 214 11.21 15.73 5.76
CA ARG A 214 10.02 16.58 5.97
C ARG A 214 9.62 17.41 4.76
N ASP A 215 10.59 18.12 4.15
CA ASP A 215 10.30 18.96 2.99
C ASP A 215 9.92 18.12 1.76
N TYR A 216 10.51 16.95 1.61
CA TYR A 216 10.18 16.01 0.55
C TYR A 216 8.76 15.45 0.73
N VAL A 217 8.42 14.98 1.92
CA VAL A 217 7.05 14.54 2.26
C VAL A 217 6.04 15.65 1.97
N ARG A 218 6.30 16.87 2.44
CA ARG A 218 5.41 18.02 2.18
C ARG A 218 5.25 18.35 0.71
N SER A 219 6.32 18.24 -0.08
CA SER A 219 6.26 18.51 -1.52
C SER A 219 5.37 17.55 -2.29
N LEU A 220 5.19 16.32 -1.77
CA LEU A 220 4.35 15.28 -2.37
C LEU A 220 2.94 15.18 -1.75
N SER A 221 2.76 15.72 -0.54
CA SER A 221 1.53 15.59 0.26
C SER A 221 1.00 16.97 0.69
N HIS A 222 1.08 17.96 -0.17
CA HIS A 222 0.78 19.37 0.13
C HIS A 222 -0.69 19.63 0.52
N GLU A 223 -1.60 18.71 0.24
CA GLU A 223 -3.01 18.81 0.65
C GLU A 223 -3.26 18.28 2.07
N LEU A 224 -2.26 17.62 2.70
CA LEU A 224 -2.38 17.03 4.02
C LEU A 224 -1.78 17.94 5.11
N SER A 225 -2.36 17.90 6.30
CA SER A 225 -1.74 18.54 7.46
C SER A 225 -0.51 17.73 7.93
N ASP A 226 0.40 18.40 8.65
CA ASP A 226 1.58 17.76 9.23
C ASP A 226 1.19 16.61 10.19
N GLU A 227 0.09 16.77 10.93
CA GLU A 227 -0.43 15.78 11.85
C GLU A 227 -0.89 14.51 11.10
N VAL A 228 -1.60 14.67 9.97
CA VAL A 228 -2.04 13.55 9.14
C VAL A 228 -0.84 12.86 8.51
N CYS A 229 0.15 13.60 8.00
CA CYS A 229 1.39 13.02 7.48
C CYS A 229 2.14 12.22 8.55
N ALA A 230 2.30 12.77 9.76
CA ALA A 230 2.98 12.09 10.86
C ALA A 230 2.23 10.83 11.30
N ALA A 231 0.90 10.88 11.42
CA ALA A 231 0.08 9.72 11.77
C ALA A 231 0.16 8.63 10.69
N HIS A 232 0.17 9.02 9.41
CA HIS A 232 0.32 8.11 8.29
C HIS A 232 1.69 7.41 8.30
N ILE A 233 2.78 8.16 8.50
CA ILE A 233 4.13 7.60 8.60
C ILE A 233 4.20 6.63 9.79
N ALA A 234 3.75 7.04 10.97
CA ALA A 234 3.80 6.24 12.18
C ALA A 234 3.00 4.93 12.08
N LEU A 235 1.93 4.92 11.28
CA LEU A 235 1.10 3.73 11.07
C LEU A 235 1.74 2.74 10.09
N TYR A 236 2.30 3.23 8.98
CA TYR A 236 2.69 2.38 7.85
C TYR A 236 4.19 2.10 7.73
N VAL A 237 5.04 2.84 8.45
CA VAL A 237 6.50 2.60 8.47
C VAL A 237 6.92 2.08 9.84
N ASN A 238 7.38 0.84 9.88
CA ASN A 238 7.69 0.10 11.11
C ASN A 238 8.82 -0.90 10.87
N GLU A 239 9.03 -1.84 11.81
CA GLU A 239 10.05 -2.88 11.69
C GLU A 239 9.94 -3.73 10.42
N HIS A 240 8.72 -3.98 9.95
CA HIS A 240 8.49 -4.72 8.70
C HIS A 240 8.91 -3.91 7.45
N SER A 241 9.03 -2.60 7.57
CA SER A 241 9.58 -1.77 6.48
C SER A 241 11.10 -1.89 6.39
N VAL A 242 11.80 -2.21 7.51
CA VAL A 242 13.22 -2.53 7.51
C VAL A 242 13.45 -3.95 6.99
N ASP A 243 12.71 -4.92 7.52
CA ASP A 243 12.71 -6.31 7.07
C ASP A 243 11.33 -6.93 7.33
N ILE A 244 10.75 -7.54 6.31
CA ILE A 244 9.44 -8.21 6.40
C ILE A 244 9.39 -9.18 7.57
N GLY A 245 10.49 -9.87 7.87
CA GLY A 245 10.57 -10.88 8.91
C GLY A 245 9.76 -12.15 8.60
N ASP A 246 9.89 -13.15 9.46
CA ASP A 246 9.19 -14.43 9.26
C ASP A 246 7.67 -14.31 9.45
N GLU A 247 7.23 -13.48 10.39
CA GLU A 247 5.79 -13.22 10.61
C GLU A 247 5.16 -12.52 9.41
N GLY A 248 5.85 -11.53 8.82
CA GLY A 248 5.39 -10.84 7.62
C GLY A 248 5.35 -11.77 6.40
N LEU A 249 6.35 -12.61 6.21
CA LEU A 249 6.35 -13.64 5.15
C LEU A 249 5.17 -14.61 5.33
N ALA A 250 4.92 -15.08 6.55
CA ALA A 250 3.78 -15.95 6.84
C ALA A 250 2.43 -15.26 6.54
N ALA A 251 2.33 -13.94 6.80
CA ALA A 251 1.14 -13.17 6.47
C ALA A 251 0.92 -13.05 4.95
N ILE A 252 1.99 -12.80 4.19
CA ILE A 252 1.96 -12.74 2.72
C ILE A 252 1.54 -14.10 2.14
N ASP A 253 2.17 -15.19 2.58
CA ASP A 253 1.85 -16.55 2.12
C ASP A 253 0.38 -16.92 2.43
N ARG A 254 -0.09 -16.53 3.61
CA ARG A 254 -1.49 -16.74 4.00
C ARG A 254 -2.47 -15.96 3.12
N LEU A 255 -2.14 -14.70 2.77
CA LEU A 255 -2.96 -13.88 1.90
C LEU A 255 -3.04 -14.46 0.49
N LEU A 256 -1.88 -14.79 -0.10
CA LEU A 256 -1.79 -15.33 -1.46
C LEU A 256 -2.44 -16.71 -1.57
N GLY A 257 -2.30 -17.56 -0.55
CA GLY A 257 -2.98 -18.85 -0.49
C GLY A 257 -4.51 -18.72 -0.44
N ARG A 258 -5.06 -17.74 0.29
CA ARG A 258 -6.51 -17.44 0.29
C ARG A 258 -6.98 -16.86 -1.03
N ALA A 259 -6.18 -15.99 -1.66
CA ALA A 259 -6.49 -15.43 -2.97
C ALA A 259 -6.63 -16.53 -4.03
N ALA A 260 -5.68 -17.48 -4.08
CA ALA A 260 -5.72 -18.61 -5.01
C ALA A 260 -6.92 -19.56 -4.79
N ALA A 261 -7.39 -19.68 -3.55
CA ALA A 261 -8.58 -20.50 -3.21
C ALA A 261 -9.92 -19.82 -3.52
N ALA A 262 -9.93 -18.50 -3.72
CA ALA A 262 -11.12 -17.69 -3.98
C ALA A 262 -11.25 -17.26 -5.46
N ALA A 263 -10.27 -17.58 -6.30
CA ALA A 263 -10.25 -17.31 -7.74
C ALA A 263 -10.94 -18.41 -8.52
#